data_17cbfbc7482cc44ddc63ff480531b746
#
_entry.id   17cbfbc7482cc44ddc63ff480531b746
#
_cell.length_a   1.000
_cell.length_b   1.000
_cell.length_c   1.000
_cell.angle_alpha   90.00
_cell.angle_beta   90.00
_cell.angle_gamma   90.00
#
_symmetry.space_group_name_H-M   'P 1'
#
loop_
_entity.id
_entity.type
_entity.pdbx_description
1 polymer ?
#
loop_
_entity_poly.entity_id
_entity_poly.type
_entity_poly.pdbx_seq_one_letter_code
_entity_poly.pdbx_strand_id
1 'polypeptide(L)'
;MSRAEAIKHGYTTGARGLASRSVTGLTRTRITPNALTATGVTLCAAASVLVLFEGRDKLVFYWLAALVFVLGSLLDILDGALARAGGKTTPFGAFMDSTTDRISEGFMLTAIAWVLARNHHPAFVAVAVAAVAGSFLVSYTRARAEALGLRGDVGIGSRAERVVVITAGLVLAPWGVLPWSLVLLACTAWITVGQRVLYVRKQLLLLNGGTEQ
;
A
#
# COMPACT_ATOMS: atom_id res chain seq x y z
N MET A 1 -22.10 16.61 -7.38
CA MET A 1 -20.84 16.25 -6.67
C MET A 1 -21.22 15.98 -5.22
N SER A 2 -21.08 14.75 -4.73
CA SER A 2 -21.44 14.39 -3.36
C SER A 2 -20.42 15.00 -2.37
N ARG A 3 -20.84 15.22 -1.11
CA ARG A 3 -19.98 15.77 -0.05
C ARG A 3 -18.70 14.90 0.17
N ALA A 4 -18.80 13.59 -0.11
CA ALA A 4 -17.69 12.66 -0.06
C ALA A 4 -16.68 12.85 -1.21
N GLU A 5 -17.16 13.21 -2.42
CA GLU A 5 -16.30 13.55 -3.56
C GLU A 5 -15.55 14.86 -3.34
N ALA A 6 -16.20 15.85 -2.73
CA ALA A 6 -15.55 17.12 -2.38
C ALA A 6 -14.44 16.95 -1.34
N ILE A 7 -14.67 16.11 -0.34
CA ILE A 7 -13.66 15.77 0.69
C ILE A 7 -12.49 15.02 0.05
N LYS A 8 -12.75 14.01 -0.78
CA LYS A 8 -11.73 13.25 -1.50
C LYS A 8 -10.90 14.14 -2.45
N HIS A 9 -11.54 15.11 -3.10
CA HIS A 9 -10.85 16.11 -3.94
C HIS A 9 -9.98 17.07 -3.11
N GLY A 10 -10.41 17.49 -1.92
CA GLY A 10 -9.66 18.37 -1.03
C GLY A 10 -8.37 17.74 -0.50
N TYR A 11 -8.44 16.48 -0.06
CA TYR A 11 -7.26 15.74 0.40
C TYR A 11 -6.24 15.45 -0.72
N THR A 12 -6.73 15.14 -1.92
CA THR A 12 -5.84 14.87 -3.08
C THR A 12 -5.15 16.12 -3.60
N THR A 13 -5.80 17.30 -3.53
CA THR A 13 -5.19 18.58 -3.92
C THR A 13 -4.17 19.07 -2.90
N GLY A 14 -4.42 18.92 -1.60
CA GLY A 14 -3.46 19.27 -0.54
C GLY A 14 -2.19 18.39 -0.58
N ALA A 15 -2.37 17.08 -0.70
CA ALA A 15 -1.25 16.14 -0.82
C ALA A 15 -0.45 16.35 -2.12
N ARG A 16 -1.10 16.66 -3.24
CA ARG A 16 -0.44 17.01 -4.51
C ARG A 16 0.32 18.33 -4.42
N GLY A 17 -0.20 19.33 -3.69
CA GLY A 17 0.47 20.61 -3.50
C GLY A 17 1.73 20.52 -2.63
N LEU A 18 1.70 19.68 -1.58
CA LEU A 18 2.88 19.38 -0.78
C LEU A 18 3.90 18.55 -1.57
N ALA A 19 3.46 17.52 -2.30
CA ALA A 19 4.33 16.72 -3.16
C ALA A 19 4.99 17.59 -4.24
N SER A 20 4.28 18.52 -4.89
CA SER A 20 4.86 19.38 -5.93
C SER A 20 5.94 20.32 -5.39
N ARG A 21 5.77 20.89 -4.20
CA ARG A 21 6.80 21.74 -3.56
C ARG A 21 8.04 20.95 -3.15
N SER A 22 7.87 19.74 -2.60
CA SER A 22 8.97 18.84 -2.24
C SER A 22 9.74 18.36 -3.47
N VAL A 23 9.03 18.05 -4.57
CA VAL A 23 9.64 17.62 -5.84
C VAL A 23 10.48 18.72 -6.47
N THR A 24 10.05 20.00 -6.41
CA THR A 24 10.84 21.13 -6.98
C THR A 24 12.17 21.32 -6.24
N GLY A 25 12.23 21.01 -4.94
CA GLY A 25 13.48 20.97 -4.18
C GLY A 25 14.39 19.80 -4.57
N LEU A 26 13.80 18.60 -4.73
CA LEU A 26 14.52 17.36 -5.06
C LEU A 26 15.06 17.35 -6.51
N THR A 27 14.38 17.97 -7.48
CA THR A 27 14.88 18.06 -8.87
C THR A 27 16.20 18.83 -9.00
N ARG A 28 16.53 19.65 -7.99
CA ARG A 28 17.82 20.36 -7.90
C ARG A 28 18.94 19.52 -7.28
N THR A 29 18.61 18.35 -6.71
CA THR A 29 19.58 17.43 -6.12
C THR A 29 19.96 16.34 -7.13
N ARG A 30 21.13 15.68 -6.91
CA ARG A 30 21.56 14.53 -7.71
C ARG A 30 20.86 13.21 -7.33
N ILE A 31 19.80 13.27 -6.51
CA ILE A 31 19.07 12.09 -6.06
C ILE A 31 18.28 11.51 -7.22
N THR A 32 18.49 10.23 -7.50
CA THR A 32 17.78 9.50 -8.55
C THR A 32 16.49 8.86 -8.00
N PRO A 33 15.42 8.70 -8.80
CA PRO A 33 14.22 7.97 -8.38
C PRO A 33 14.56 6.59 -7.82
N ASN A 34 15.45 5.83 -8.49
CA ASN A 34 15.86 4.51 -8.03
C ASN A 34 16.51 4.50 -6.65
N ALA A 35 17.27 5.55 -6.29
CA ALA A 35 17.86 5.68 -4.97
C ALA A 35 16.77 5.91 -3.89
N LEU A 36 15.74 6.68 -4.21
CA LEU A 36 14.59 6.89 -3.32
C LEU A 36 13.81 5.58 -3.11
N THR A 37 13.50 4.85 -4.19
CA THR A 37 12.84 3.54 -4.12
C THR A 37 13.64 2.57 -3.25
N ALA A 38 14.96 2.43 -3.51
CA ALA A 38 15.82 1.55 -2.73
C ALA A 38 15.86 1.93 -1.24
N THR A 39 15.95 3.24 -0.95
CA THR A 39 15.93 3.74 0.44
C THR A 39 14.56 3.49 1.09
N GLY A 40 13.46 3.72 0.38
CA GLY A 40 12.10 3.47 0.86
C GLY A 40 11.88 2.01 1.25
N VAL A 41 12.26 1.07 0.37
CA VAL A 41 12.18 -0.37 0.65
C VAL A 41 13.06 -0.77 1.84
N THR A 42 14.27 -0.24 1.91
CA THR A 42 15.19 -0.53 3.03
C THR A 42 14.61 -0.05 4.35
N LEU A 43 14.01 1.13 4.38
CA LEU A 43 13.33 1.63 5.58
C LEU A 43 12.11 0.77 5.95
N CYS A 44 11.29 0.37 4.99
CA CYS A 44 10.17 -0.54 5.26
C CYS A 44 10.65 -1.90 5.80
N ALA A 45 11.74 -2.44 5.27
CA ALA A 45 12.37 -3.66 5.79
C ALA A 45 12.90 -3.45 7.22
N ALA A 46 13.58 -2.34 7.49
CA ALA A 46 14.05 -1.99 8.82
C ALA A 46 12.88 -1.81 9.81
N ALA A 47 11.79 -1.17 9.40
CA ALA A 47 10.57 -1.06 10.20
C ALA A 47 10.00 -2.45 10.55
N SER A 48 10.00 -3.37 9.60
CA SER A 48 9.54 -4.76 9.81
C SER A 48 10.41 -5.49 10.83
N VAL A 49 11.72 -5.27 10.79
CA VAL A 49 12.65 -5.82 11.80
C VAL A 49 12.40 -5.20 13.18
N LEU A 50 12.13 -3.88 13.26
CA LEU A 50 11.83 -3.20 14.53
C LEU A 50 10.62 -3.81 15.25
N VAL A 51 9.58 -4.20 14.49
CA VAL A 51 8.38 -4.87 15.06
C VAL A 51 8.75 -6.14 15.82
N LEU A 52 9.78 -6.88 15.41
CA LEU A 52 10.21 -8.14 16.04
C LEU A 52 10.77 -7.94 17.45
N PHE A 53 11.18 -6.72 17.79
CA PHE A 53 11.75 -6.36 19.10
C PHE A 53 10.68 -5.82 20.09
N GLU A 54 9.39 -5.92 19.77
CA GLU A 54 8.27 -5.44 20.61
C GLU A 54 8.32 -6.00 22.05
N GLY A 55 8.90 -7.17 22.24
CA GLY A 55 9.06 -7.79 23.56
C GLY A 55 10.02 -7.05 24.52
N ARG A 56 10.85 -6.12 24.02
CA ARG A 56 11.73 -5.28 24.85
C ARG A 56 10.99 -4.08 25.44
N ASP A 57 10.27 -3.36 24.59
CA ASP A 57 9.40 -2.25 24.92
C ASP A 57 8.35 -2.07 23.81
N LYS A 58 7.09 -2.41 24.10
CA LYS A 58 6.02 -2.38 23.10
C LYS A 58 5.79 -0.97 22.55
N LEU A 59 5.79 0.04 23.42
CA LEU A 59 5.50 1.41 23.02
C LEU A 59 6.59 1.92 22.07
N VAL A 60 7.84 1.81 22.48
CA VAL A 60 8.99 2.33 21.72
C VAL A 60 9.12 1.63 20.39
N PHE A 61 9.12 0.29 20.35
CA PHE A 61 9.40 -0.44 19.11
C PHE A 61 8.25 -0.38 18.10
N TYR A 62 6.98 -0.40 18.53
CA TYR A 62 5.88 -0.23 17.60
C TYR A 62 5.79 1.21 17.06
N TRP A 63 6.04 2.23 17.87
CA TRP A 63 6.03 3.61 17.40
C TRP A 63 7.20 3.91 16.48
N LEU A 64 8.38 3.41 16.82
CA LEU A 64 9.55 3.55 15.95
C LEU A 64 9.33 2.83 14.61
N ALA A 65 8.78 1.60 14.64
CA ALA A 65 8.42 0.87 13.44
C ALA A 65 7.38 1.62 12.60
N ALA A 66 6.33 2.19 13.22
CA ALA A 66 5.33 2.99 12.54
C ALA A 66 5.95 4.22 11.85
N LEU A 67 6.80 4.96 12.57
CA LEU A 67 7.49 6.13 12.05
C LEU A 67 8.37 5.77 10.84
N VAL A 68 9.22 4.75 10.98
CA VAL A 68 10.14 4.32 9.91
C VAL A 68 9.37 3.76 8.71
N PHE A 69 8.26 3.04 8.94
CA PHE A 69 7.39 2.53 7.87
C PHE A 69 6.72 3.66 7.08
N VAL A 70 6.21 4.69 7.78
CA VAL A 70 5.64 5.88 7.13
C VAL A 70 6.69 6.62 6.31
N LEU A 71 7.89 6.83 6.87
CA LEU A 71 8.99 7.49 6.15
C LEU A 71 9.36 6.72 4.88
N GLY A 72 9.50 5.39 4.98
CA GLY A 72 9.77 4.53 3.82
C GLY A 72 8.67 4.62 2.75
N SER A 73 7.40 4.57 3.17
CA SER A 73 6.25 4.69 2.26
C SER A 73 6.13 6.07 1.61
N LEU A 74 6.51 7.15 2.32
CA LEU A 74 6.53 8.50 1.76
C LEU A 74 7.64 8.66 0.71
N LEU A 75 8.83 8.10 0.93
CA LEU A 75 9.93 8.14 -0.04
C LEU A 75 9.54 7.45 -1.34
N ASP A 76 8.83 6.35 -1.26
CA ASP A 76 8.31 5.61 -2.40
C ASP A 76 7.24 6.41 -3.19
N ILE A 77 6.39 7.19 -2.53
CA ILE A 77 5.49 8.12 -3.23
C ILE A 77 6.26 9.26 -3.92
N LEU A 78 7.35 9.72 -3.30
CA LEU A 78 8.17 10.82 -3.80
C LEU A 78 8.99 10.41 -5.02
N ASP A 79 9.49 9.17 -5.12
CA ASP A 79 10.27 8.70 -6.27
C ASP A 79 9.41 8.68 -7.55
N GLY A 80 8.18 8.19 -7.47
CA GLY A 80 7.23 8.24 -8.57
C GLY A 80 6.85 9.68 -8.98
N ALA A 81 6.73 10.60 -8.00
CA ALA A 81 6.48 12.01 -8.28
C ALA A 81 7.69 12.67 -8.94
N LEU A 82 8.92 12.36 -8.48
CA LEU A 82 10.16 12.84 -9.04
C LEU A 82 10.39 12.33 -10.47
N ALA A 83 10.11 11.04 -10.73
CA ALA A 83 10.23 10.46 -12.06
C ALA A 83 9.27 11.13 -13.07
N ARG A 84 8.03 11.39 -12.66
CA ARG A 84 7.04 12.10 -13.50
C ARG A 84 7.44 13.55 -13.76
N ALA A 85 7.86 14.29 -12.74
CA ALA A 85 8.27 15.69 -12.87
C ALA A 85 9.55 15.87 -13.71
N GLY A 86 10.46 14.90 -13.65
CA GLY A 86 11.70 14.91 -14.41
C GLY A 86 11.59 14.33 -15.82
N GLY A 87 10.41 13.89 -16.28
CA GLY A 87 10.23 13.21 -17.56
C GLY A 87 11.02 11.89 -17.67
N LYS A 88 11.38 11.28 -16.54
CA LYS A 88 12.20 10.05 -16.44
C LYS A 88 11.37 8.79 -16.15
N THR A 89 10.10 8.83 -16.46
CA THR A 89 9.23 7.64 -16.33
C THR A 89 9.63 6.57 -17.33
N THR A 90 9.90 5.36 -16.85
CA THR A 90 10.20 4.21 -17.69
C THR A 90 9.27 3.04 -17.37
N PRO A 91 8.99 2.14 -18.33
CA PRO A 91 8.22 0.92 -18.03
C PRO A 91 8.85 0.07 -16.92
N PHE A 92 10.18 0.00 -16.88
CA PHE A 92 10.91 -0.71 -15.83
C PHE A 92 10.75 -0.01 -14.46
N GLY A 93 10.77 1.33 -14.41
CA GLY A 93 10.51 2.10 -13.19
C GLY A 93 9.10 1.82 -12.63
N ALA A 94 8.08 1.81 -13.48
CA ALA A 94 6.71 1.49 -13.07
C ALA A 94 6.57 0.03 -12.58
N PHE A 95 7.29 -0.91 -13.21
CA PHE A 95 7.36 -2.30 -12.75
C PHE A 95 8.03 -2.40 -11.37
N MET A 96 9.19 -1.74 -11.19
CA MET A 96 9.92 -1.74 -9.91
C MET A 96 9.10 -1.10 -8.79
N ASP A 97 8.51 0.07 -9.00
CA ASP A 97 7.61 0.75 -8.07
C ASP A 97 6.50 -0.21 -7.59
N SER A 98 5.80 -0.82 -8.54
CA SER A 98 4.74 -1.76 -8.21
C SER A 98 5.24 -3.03 -7.48
N THR A 99 6.45 -3.49 -7.74
CA THR A 99 7.04 -4.69 -7.12
C THR A 99 7.52 -4.39 -5.70
N THR A 100 8.25 -3.29 -5.52
CA THR A 100 8.78 -2.86 -4.23
C THR A 100 7.68 -2.53 -3.23
N ASP A 101 6.56 -2.02 -3.70
CA ASP A 101 5.33 -1.83 -2.91
C ASP A 101 4.90 -3.13 -2.21
N ARG A 102 4.83 -4.22 -2.97
CA ARG A 102 4.39 -5.53 -2.44
C ARG A 102 5.42 -6.13 -1.53
N ILE A 103 6.71 -5.96 -1.85
CA ILE A 103 7.81 -6.41 -0.98
C ILE A 103 7.75 -5.70 0.38
N SER A 104 7.62 -4.39 0.39
CA SER A 104 7.55 -3.58 1.61
C SER A 104 6.34 -3.95 2.49
N GLU A 105 5.16 -4.09 1.88
CA GLU A 105 3.94 -4.49 2.58
C GLU A 105 4.05 -5.94 3.07
N GLY A 106 4.57 -6.85 2.24
CA GLY A 106 4.78 -8.25 2.57
C GLY A 106 5.71 -8.44 3.76
N PHE A 107 6.83 -7.71 3.81
CA PHE A 107 7.76 -7.74 4.96
C PHE A 107 7.07 -7.31 6.25
N MET A 108 6.35 -6.19 6.23
CA MET A 108 5.65 -5.68 7.41
C MET A 108 4.59 -6.67 7.90
N LEU A 109 3.73 -7.16 7.03
CA LEU A 109 2.68 -8.11 7.42
C LEU A 109 3.26 -9.45 7.89
N THR A 110 4.37 -9.91 7.31
CA THR A 110 5.07 -11.11 7.77
C THR A 110 5.67 -10.92 9.16
N ALA A 111 6.29 -9.77 9.44
CA ALA A 111 6.82 -9.46 10.76
C ALA A 111 5.70 -9.40 11.83
N ILE A 112 4.56 -8.79 11.49
CA ILE A 112 3.39 -8.77 12.37
C ILE A 112 2.85 -10.19 12.61
N ALA A 113 2.74 -11.02 11.54
CA ALA A 113 2.31 -12.41 11.66
C ALA A 113 3.23 -13.22 12.58
N TRP A 114 4.55 -13.02 12.47
CA TRP A 114 5.53 -13.65 13.34
C TRP A 114 5.34 -13.26 14.81
N VAL A 115 5.15 -11.97 15.11
CA VAL A 115 4.88 -11.48 16.46
C VAL A 115 3.59 -12.09 17.03
N LEU A 116 2.53 -12.17 16.21
CA LEU A 116 1.26 -12.80 16.62
C LEU A 116 1.43 -14.31 16.89
N ALA A 117 2.24 -15.00 16.09
CA ALA A 117 2.56 -16.41 16.32
C ALA A 117 3.34 -16.60 17.62
N ARG A 118 4.35 -15.78 17.87
CA ARG A 118 5.16 -15.81 19.10
C ARG A 118 4.32 -15.54 20.35
N ASN A 119 3.32 -14.66 20.23
CA ASN A 119 2.41 -14.30 21.32
C ASN A 119 1.20 -15.26 21.43
N HIS A 120 1.24 -16.42 20.77
CA HIS A 120 0.21 -17.47 20.82
C HIS A 120 -1.19 -17.01 20.36
N HIS A 121 -1.27 -16.20 19.29
CA HIS A 121 -2.51 -15.76 18.66
C HIS A 121 -2.75 -16.40 17.28
N PRO A 122 -2.97 -17.74 17.17
CA PRO A 122 -3.01 -18.44 15.88
C PRO A 122 -4.13 -17.97 14.95
N ALA A 123 -5.28 -17.57 15.50
CA ALA A 123 -6.38 -17.03 14.69
C ALA A 123 -5.98 -15.74 13.96
N PHE A 124 -5.26 -14.86 14.62
CA PHE A 124 -4.78 -13.60 14.00
C PHE A 124 -3.61 -13.83 13.06
N VAL A 125 -2.83 -14.90 13.21
CA VAL A 125 -1.85 -15.33 12.20
C VAL A 125 -2.56 -15.69 10.90
N ALA A 126 -3.65 -16.47 10.97
CA ALA A 126 -4.46 -16.79 9.79
C ALA A 126 -5.05 -15.53 9.14
N VAL A 127 -5.51 -14.56 9.93
CA VAL A 127 -5.97 -13.25 9.43
C VAL A 127 -4.83 -12.49 8.74
N ALA A 128 -3.62 -12.50 9.29
CA ALA A 128 -2.45 -11.84 8.67
C ALA A 128 -2.11 -12.48 7.31
N VAL A 129 -2.16 -13.81 7.21
CA VAL A 129 -1.97 -14.52 5.93
C VAL A 129 -3.07 -14.14 4.93
N ALA A 130 -4.32 -14.10 5.37
CA ALA A 130 -5.45 -13.65 4.53
C ALA A 130 -5.28 -12.19 4.07
N ALA A 131 -4.74 -11.31 4.93
CA ALA A 131 -4.45 -9.93 4.59
C ALA A 131 -3.36 -9.83 3.52
N VAL A 132 -2.26 -10.59 3.64
CA VAL A 132 -1.20 -10.67 2.61
C VAL A 132 -1.77 -11.16 1.29
N ALA A 133 -2.50 -12.25 1.29
CA ALA A 133 -3.12 -12.82 0.08
C ALA A 133 -4.08 -11.83 -0.57
N GLY A 134 -4.97 -11.20 0.22
CA GLY A 134 -5.91 -10.20 -0.26
C GLY A 134 -5.21 -8.98 -0.87
N SER A 135 -4.20 -8.42 -0.19
CA SER A 135 -3.42 -7.27 -0.65
C SER A 135 -2.70 -7.55 -1.99
N PHE A 136 -2.14 -8.74 -2.15
CA PHE A 136 -1.48 -9.14 -3.39
C PHE A 136 -2.49 -9.37 -4.50
N LEU A 137 -3.65 -9.98 -4.21
CA LEU A 137 -4.72 -10.16 -5.17
C LEU A 137 -5.35 -8.83 -5.62
N VAL A 138 -5.49 -7.86 -4.74
CA VAL A 138 -5.88 -6.48 -5.12
C VAL A 138 -4.96 -5.93 -6.20
N SER A 139 -3.67 -6.09 -6.03
CA SER A 139 -2.68 -5.63 -7.01
C SER A 139 -2.68 -6.46 -8.29
N TYR A 140 -2.74 -7.78 -8.15
CA TYR A 140 -2.78 -8.71 -9.28
C TYR A 140 -4.01 -8.52 -10.16
N THR A 141 -5.21 -8.42 -9.54
CA THR A 141 -6.45 -8.24 -10.30
C THR A 141 -6.47 -6.94 -11.10
N ARG A 142 -5.86 -5.87 -10.58
CA ARG A 142 -5.68 -4.62 -11.31
C ARG A 142 -4.74 -4.82 -12.51
N ALA A 143 -3.54 -5.34 -12.27
CA ALA A 143 -2.54 -5.56 -13.32
C ALA A 143 -3.08 -6.50 -14.41
N ARG A 144 -3.86 -7.54 -14.01
CA ARG A 144 -4.47 -8.47 -14.97
C ARG A 144 -5.59 -7.83 -15.79
N ALA A 145 -6.42 -6.96 -15.19
CA ALA A 145 -7.42 -6.20 -15.94
C ALA A 145 -6.75 -5.26 -16.95
N GLU A 146 -5.73 -4.51 -16.55
CA GLU A 146 -4.96 -3.62 -17.43
C GLU A 146 -4.29 -4.38 -18.58
N ALA A 147 -3.75 -5.58 -18.33
CA ALA A 147 -3.19 -6.45 -19.35
C ALA A 147 -4.22 -6.96 -20.37
N LEU A 148 -5.51 -7.00 -20.03
CA LEU A 148 -6.63 -7.30 -20.91
C LEU A 148 -7.22 -6.05 -21.60
N GLY A 149 -6.60 -4.88 -21.44
CA GLY A 149 -7.12 -3.61 -21.95
C GLY A 149 -8.34 -3.08 -21.20
N LEU A 150 -8.61 -3.60 -19.99
CA LEU A 150 -9.77 -3.24 -19.17
C LEU A 150 -9.37 -2.35 -17.99
N ARG A 151 -10.34 -1.63 -17.43
CA ARG A 151 -10.13 -0.83 -16.23
C ARG A 151 -10.24 -1.70 -14.98
N GLY A 152 -9.26 -1.59 -14.08
CA GLY A 152 -9.20 -2.30 -12.81
C GLY A 152 -9.01 -1.40 -11.59
N ASP A 153 -9.31 -0.09 -11.72
CA ASP A 153 -9.06 0.97 -10.73
C ASP A 153 -10.17 1.16 -9.69
N VAL A 154 -11.11 0.22 -9.60
CA VAL A 154 -12.20 0.22 -8.62
C VAL A 154 -11.81 -0.46 -7.30
N GLY A 155 -12.50 -0.10 -6.23
CA GLY A 155 -12.38 -0.70 -4.90
C GLY A 155 -11.92 0.29 -3.83
N ILE A 156 -12.03 -0.15 -2.56
CA ILE A 156 -11.76 0.66 -1.35
C ILE A 156 -10.41 0.32 -0.69
N GLY A 157 -9.68 -0.69 -1.19
CA GLY A 157 -8.42 -1.17 -0.64
C GLY A 157 -7.21 -0.66 -1.44
N SER A 158 -7.08 0.65 -1.65
CA SER A 158 -5.90 1.23 -2.29
C SER A 158 -4.64 1.06 -1.42
N ARG A 159 -3.44 1.14 -2.03
CA ARG A 159 -2.18 1.05 -1.29
C ARG A 159 -2.10 2.08 -0.15
N ALA A 160 -2.48 3.32 -0.41
CA ALA A 160 -2.43 4.37 0.59
C ALA A 160 -3.31 4.06 1.81
N GLU A 161 -4.51 3.53 1.59
CA GLU A 161 -5.41 3.11 2.67
C GLU A 161 -4.82 1.96 3.48
N ARG A 162 -4.17 0.98 2.83
CA ARG A 162 -3.50 -0.12 3.52
C ARG A 162 -2.32 0.35 4.37
N VAL A 163 -1.49 1.25 3.85
CA VAL A 163 -0.40 1.88 4.62
C VAL A 163 -0.95 2.60 5.85
N VAL A 164 -2.04 3.35 5.71
CA VAL A 164 -2.69 4.04 6.84
C VAL A 164 -3.20 3.04 7.87
N VAL A 165 -3.88 1.97 7.45
CA VAL A 165 -4.42 0.94 8.36
C VAL A 165 -3.30 0.21 9.11
N ILE A 166 -2.22 -0.18 8.41
CA ILE A 166 -1.05 -0.82 9.04
C ILE A 166 -0.39 0.13 10.04
N THR A 167 -0.16 1.38 9.63
CA THR A 167 0.47 2.39 10.51
C THR A 167 -0.38 2.65 11.74
N ALA A 168 -1.69 2.84 11.58
CA ALA A 168 -2.60 3.02 12.71
C ALA A 168 -2.60 1.80 13.63
N GLY A 169 -2.58 0.59 13.06
CA GLY A 169 -2.44 -0.66 13.80
C GLY A 169 -1.16 -0.72 14.63
N LEU A 170 -0.02 -0.32 14.06
CA LEU A 170 1.27 -0.26 14.76
C LEU A 170 1.26 0.79 15.88
N VAL A 171 0.76 2.01 15.61
CA VAL A 171 0.68 3.07 16.61
C VAL A 171 -0.19 2.65 17.79
N LEU A 172 -1.30 1.97 17.53
CA LEU A 172 -2.27 1.51 18.52
C LEU A 172 -1.98 0.09 19.06
N ALA A 173 -0.88 -0.54 18.61
CA ALA A 173 -0.48 -1.89 19.02
C ALA A 173 -0.30 -2.05 20.54
N PRO A 174 0.27 -1.07 21.30
CA PRO A 174 0.40 -1.18 22.75
C PRO A 174 -0.94 -1.38 23.47
N TRP A 175 -2.05 -0.94 22.87
CA TRP A 175 -3.41 -1.09 23.40
C TRP A 175 -4.17 -2.29 22.80
N GLY A 176 -3.47 -3.20 22.10
CA GLY A 176 -4.07 -4.43 21.57
C GLY A 176 -4.90 -4.25 20.28
N VAL A 177 -4.79 -3.13 19.59
CA VAL A 177 -5.56 -2.84 18.36
C VAL A 177 -4.96 -3.47 17.12
N LEU A 178 -3.66 -3.80 17.10
CA LEU A 178 -2.95 -4.34 15.94
C LEU A 178 -3.63 -5.56 15.29
N PRO A 179 -4.09 -6.58 16.02
CA PRO A 179 -4.78 -7.72 15.40
C PRO A 179 -6.07 -7.31 14.66
N TRP A 180 -6.80 -6.35 15.19
CA TRP A 180 -8.05 -5.85 14.59
C TRP A 180 -7.81 -4.99 13.35
N SER A 181 -6.70 -4.28 13.29
CA SER A 181 -6.30 -3.58 12.07
C SER A 181 -6.02 -4.56 10.92
N LEU A 182 -5.49 -5.75 11.21
CA LEU A 182 -5.33 -6.81 10.21
C LEU A 182 -6.67 -7.38 9.73
N VAL A 183 -7.66 -7.51 10.63
CA VAL A 183 -9.03 -7.91 10.23
C VAL A 183 -9.61 -6.88 9.27
N LEU A 184 -9.51 -5.60 9.60
CA LEU A 184 -9.97 -4.51 8.72
C LEU A 184 -9.24 -4.56 7.37
N LEU A 185 -7.93 -4.76 7.38
CA LEU A 185 -7.11 -4.86 6.17
C LEU A 185 -7.54 -6.06 5.31
N ALA A 186 -7.71 -7.23 5.90
CA ALA A 186 -8.16 -8.42 5.18
C ALA A 186 -9.55 -8.20 4.58
N CYS A 187 -10.52 -7.73 5.36
CA CYS A 187 -11.88 -7.47 4.89
C CYS A 187 -11.90 -6.47 3.72
N THR A 188 -11.24 -5.33 3.85
CA THR A 188 -11.21 -4.32 2.78
C THR A 188 -10.51 -4.83 1.52
N ALA A 189 -9.43 -5.61 1.65
CA ALA A 189 -8.73 -6.21 0.52
C ALA A 189 -9.62 -7.22 -0.21
N TRP A 190 -10.22 -8.17 0.48
CA TRP A 190 -11.08 -9.19 -0.14
C TRP A 190 -12.36 -8.61 -0.75
N ILE A 191 -12.99 -7.62 -0.11
CA ILE A 191 -14.10 -6.86 -0.70
C ILE A 191 -13.64 -6.20 -2.01
N THR A 192 -12.46 -5.58 -2.02
CA THR A 192 -11.91 -4.95 -3.23
C THR A 192 -11.65 -5.94 -4.34
N VAL A 193 -11.13 -7.13 -4.03
CA VAL A 193 -10.95 -8.21 -5.02
C VAL A 193 -12.30 -8.59 -5.63
N GLY A 194 -13.32 -8.81 -4.80
CA GLY A 194 -14.69 -9.11 -5.27
C GLY A 194 -15.26 -8.02 -6.18
N GLN A 195 -15.13 -6.75 -5.77
CA GLN A 195 -15.57 -5.60 -6.56
C GLN A 195 -14.87 -5.55 -7.93
N ARG A 196 -13.56 -5.80 -8.00
CA ARG A 196 -12.80 -5.82 -9.25
C ARG A 196 -13.21 -6.96 -10.17
N VAL A 197 -13.39 -8.16 -9.64
CA VAL A 197 -13.85 -9.32 -10.43
C VAL A 197 -15.22 -9.02 -11.07
N LEU A 198 -16.17 -8.50 -10.29
CA LEU A 198 -17.49 -8.14 -10.79
C LEU A 198 -17.44 -7.00 -11.81
N TYR A 199 -16.58 -6.01 -11.59
CA TYR A 199 -16.42 -4.87 -12.50
C TYR A 199 -15.81 -5.29 -13.84
N VAL A 200 -14.75 -6.11 -13.84
CA VAL A 200 -14.13 -6.67 -15.04
C VAL A 200 -15.12 -7.54 -15.82
N ARG A 201 -15.88 -8.41 -15.11
CA ARG A 201 -16.93 -9.22 -15.74
C ARG A 201 -17.95 -8.33 -16.47
N LYS A 202 -18.40 -7.23 -15.83
CA LYS A 202 -19.36 -6.31 -16.45
C LYS A 202 -18.79 -5.66 -17.72
N GLN A 203 -17.51 -5.26 -17.72
CA GLN A 203 -16.86 -4.70 -18.91
C GLN A 203 -16.81 -5.71 -20.06
N LEU A 204 -16.45 -6.96 -19.79
CA LEU A 204 -16.38 -8.03 -20.80
C LEU A 204 -17.76 -8.33 -21.40
N LEU A 205 -18.82 -8.37 -20.59
CA LEU A 205 -20.18 -8.57 -21.10
C LEU A 205 -20.63 -7.45 -22.03
N LEU A 206 -20.27 -6.20 -21.74
CA LEU A 206 -20.61 -5.05 -22.59
C LEU A 206 -19.84 -5.09 -23.91
N LEU A 207 -18.59 -5.56 -23.92
CA LEU A 207 -17.80 -5.71 -25.14
C LEU A 207 -18.33 -6.83 -26.04
N ASN A 208 -18.71 -7.96 -25.47
CA ASN A 208 -19.23 -9.11 -26.22
C ASN A 208 -20.67 -8.86 -26.72
N GLY A 209 -21.53 -8.16 -25.97
CA GLY A 209 -22.89 -7.82 -26.39
C GLY A 209 -22.96 -6.76 -27.50
N GLY A 210 -21.86 -6.02 -27.76
CA GLY A 210 -21.74 -5.07 -28.86
C GLY A 210 -21.29 -5.70 -30.20
N THR A 211 -20.87 -6.97 -30.18
CA THR A 211 -20.41 -7.69 -31.39
C THR A 211 -21.50 -8.52 -32.07
N GLU A 212 -22.70 -8.57 -31.48
CA GLU A 212 -23.85 -9.31 -32.03
C GLU A 212 -24.92 -8.39 -32.69
N GLN A 213 -24.60 -7.12 -32.99
CA GLN A 213 -25.40 -6.22 -33.81
C GLN A 213 -24.60 -5.80 -35.06
#